data_d3a742a2a5dafc1076197abe8ba8019e
#
_entry.id   d3a742a2a5dafc1076197abe8ba8019e
#
_cell.length_a   1.000
_cell.length_b   1.000
_cell.length_c   1.000
_cell.angle_alpha   90.00
_cell.angle_beta   90.00
_cell.angle_gamma   90.00
#
_symmetry.space_group_name_H-M   'P 1'
#
loop_
_entity.id
_entity.type
_entity.pdbx_description
1 polymer ?
#
loop_
_entity_poly.entity_id
_entity_poly.type
_entity_poly.pdbx_seq_one_letter_code
_entity_poly.pdbx_strand_id
1 'polypeptide(L)'
;MYNIKFKNRYTQVAFSILISFMLLSITRIFLFFKYPEYFSNLSTIETLSSFFMGLRIDYAVLSVFTSIYWLLLLLPIKITTHDLYKKILGTMWGATLAVVIFYNIVDVIYFGYVNRHITNEIYQIQDDILNVINMAINLYILEVITTLFTSFSIIYAYFKIFSSKTLDNSLHKKEWVFFLILIIIIFLGIRGKISGKPFTTSDAFAVNKLSSGNLALSGTYVLYRTKKNKDIKRDKIDENKAILNIKNLLKSDKFEFINSDKYPLMRKLKNSQKKNYNVVIVFIESFSAKYLDALSKNNFKVTPTLDKLAIDGQLYTNFYASGQRSQDAITTLYTGITQPVGFASIGSGLELYGLSYLGHIANKEGYSTLAMQSSKRSSFRIDVVSEIAGFKNYYGAEDIPKIGKEKGSPQFGTWDGNTFNFLHNKLNNLKEPFLSFLFTASTHAPFFLPEEKYAKYPHSKKTENGYLNTLYYVDEQINNFMNKSKKEKWFDNTIFIFTGDHEVWSSKFENSSEIKSDNILSGYHIPLILYAPKILKPKISDIVSSQNDLLVSIIDLLGFKTEFSAIANSIFDTSVQNRFAHVKNGNIIGLGTKNGAVFYNYKNFMNNDIDLKKEKEVLLSIDKAQTHLLKNNMWSK
;
A
#
# COMPACT_ATOMS: atom_id res chain seq x y z
N MET A 1 -34.30 16.13 36.79
CA MET A 1 -33.94 15.78 35.42
C MET A 1 -34.50 16.83 34.49
N TYR A 2 -33.68 17.62 33.81
CA TYR A 2 -34.13 18.63 32.88
C TYR A 2 -34.84 17.95 31.69
N ASN A 3 -36.11 18.30 31.42
CA ASN A 3 -36.83 17.89 30.23
C ASN A 3 -36.25 18.69 29.05
N ILE A 4 -35.34 18.06 28.29
CA ILE A 4 -34.82 18.67 27.07
C ILE A 4 -36.00 18.83 26.10
N LYS A 5 -36.25 20.06 25.66
CA LYS A 5 -37.23 20.36 24.59
C LYS A 5 -36.50 20.73 23.33
N PHE A 6 -36.83 20.08 22.23
CA PHE A 6 -36.25 20.40 20.92
C PHE A 6 -37.20 21.30 20.11
N LYS A 7 -36.63 22.26 19.38
CA LYS A 7 -37.45 23.15 18.53
C LYS A 7 -38.21 22.34 17.48
N ASN A 8 -37.54 21.41 16.83
CA ASN A 8 -38.11 20.52 15.81
C ASN A 8 -37.25 19.24 15.66
N ARG A 9 -37.67 18.33 14.78
CA ARG A 9 -36.98 17.08 14.50
C ARG A 9 -35.54 17.27 13.98
N TYR A 10 -35.25 18.35 13.23
CA TYR A 10 -33.91 18.65 12.73
C TYR A 10 -32.94 18.96 13.86
N THR A 11 -33.34 19.78 14.85
CA THR A 11 -32.53 20.08 16.03
C THR A 11 -32.29 18.83 16.89
N GLN A 12 -33.27 17.94 16.99
CA GLN A 12 -33.15 16.67 17.70
C GLN A 12 -32.13 15.73 17.06
N VAL A 13 -32.20 15.56 15.73
CA VAL A 13 -31.26 14.75 14.94
C VAL A 13 -29.85 15.37 14.95
N ALA A 14 -29.73 16.70 14.75
CA ALA A 14 -28.45 17.40 14.81
C ALA A 14 -27.76 17.25 16.17
N PHE A 15 -28.50 17.36 17.27
CA PHE A 15 -27.99 17.14 18.62
C PHE A 15 -27.51 15.70 18.80
N SER A 16 -28.24 14.70 18.28
CA SER A 16 -27.86 13.30 18.33
C SER A 16 -26.59 13.02 17.50
N ILE A 17 -26.42 13.66 16.34
CA ILE A 17 -25.18 13.58 15.55
C ILE A 17 -24.00 14.15 16.35
N LEU A 18 -24.17 15.30 16.99
CA LEU A 18 -23.13 15.94 17.80
C LEU A 18 -22.67 15.02 18.95
N ILE A 19 -23.63 14.41 19.68
CA ILE A 19 -23.31 13.43 20.73
C ILE A 19 -22.56 12.24 20.14
N SER A 20 -22.97 11.71 18.98
CA SER A 20 -22.27 10.61 18.33
C SER A 20 -20.81 10.97 18.02
N PHE A 21 -20.55 12.18 17.51
CA PHE A 21 -19.19 12.69 17.28
C PHE A 21 -18.36 12.77 18.55
N MET A 22 -18.94 13.34 19.63
CA MET A 22 -18.25 13.45 20.91
C MET A 22 -17.85 12.07 21.45
N LEU A 23 -18.75 11.08 21.39
CA LEU A 23 -18.47 9.72 21.85
C LEU A 23 -17.35 9.05 21.06
N LEU A 24 -17.32 9.19 19.74
CA LEU A 24 -16.22 8.66 18.92
C LEU A 24 -14.90 9.36 19.24
N SER A 25 -14.91 10.69 19.40
CA SER A 25 -13.71 11.44 19.76
C SER A 25 -13.18 11.05 21.16
N ILE A 26 -14.05 10.73 22.11
CA ILE A 26 -13.65 10.21 23.43
C ILE A 26 -12.91 8.89 23.31
N THR A 27 -13.30 7.98 22.44
CA THR A 27 -12.55 6.72 22.25
C THR A 27 -11.13 6.96 21.71
N ARG A 28 -10.94 7.98 20.86
CA ARG A 28 -9.62 8.40 20.37
C ARG A 28 -8.77 9.06 21.46
N ILE A 29 -9.38 9.91 22.29
CA ILE A 29 -8.73 10.50 23.45
C ILE A 29 -8.30 9.39 24.42
N PHE A 30 -9.15 8.40 24.64
CA PHE A 30 -8.82 7.24 25.46
C PHE A 30 -7.64 6.45 24.90
N LEU A 31 -7.58 6.19 23.59
CA LEU A 31 -6.43 5.56 22.94
C LEU A 31 -5.14 6.35 23.20
N PHE A 32 -5.17 7.67 23.01
CA PHE A 32 -4.01 8.54 23.17
C PHE A 32 -3.45 8.50 24.60
N PHE A 33 -4.31 8.61 25.61
CA PHE A 33 -3.87 8.61 27.00
C PHE A 33 -3.55 7.21 27.55
N LYS A 34 -4.10 6.14 26.97
CA LYS A 34 -3.80 4.77 27.39
C LYS A 34 -2.41 4.31 26.95
N TYR A 35 -1.90 4.85 25.84
CA TYR A 35 -0.59 4.45 25.27
C TYR A 35 0.32 5.67 25.01
N PRO A 36 0.65 6.47 26.05
CA PRO A 36 1.41 7.69 25.89
C PRO A 36 2.81 7.45 25.29
N GLU A 37 3.46 6.34 25.63
CA GLU A 37 4.78 5.98 25.10
C GLU A 37 4.77 5.78 23.58
N TYR A 38 3.73 5.15 23.04
CA TYR A 38 3.57 4.94 21.60
C TYR A 38 3.41 6.27 20.85
N PHE A 39 2.76 7.25 21.45
CA PHE A 39 2.49 8.56 20.85
C PHE A 39 3.51 9.64 21.23
N SER A 40 4.51 9.32 22.06
CA SER A 40 5.53 10.27 22.55
C SER A 40 6.38 10.91 21.45
N ASN A 41 6.48 10.26 20.28
CA ASN A 41 7.22 10.78 19.13
C ASN A 41 6.46 11.84 18.31
N LEU A 42 5.20 12.14 18.66
CA LEU A 42 4.41 13.15 18.00
C LEU A 42 4.63 14.54 18.62
N SER A 43 4.86 15.53 17.78
CA SER A 43 4.80 16.94 18.20
C SER A 43 3.34 17.35 18.46
N THR A 44 3.14 18.48 19.15
CA THR A 44 1.81 19.04 19.41
C THR A 44 1.01 19.26 18.12
N ILE A 45 1.67 19.79 17.08
CA ILE A 45 1.05 20.06 15.77
C ILE A 45 0.60 18.74 15.11
N GLU A 46 1.46 17.70 15.11
CA GLU A 46 1.13 16.38 14.56
C GLU A 46 -0.01 15.72 15.33
N THR A 47 -0.03 15.85 16.65
CA THR A 47 -1.11 15.36 17.49
C THR A 47 -2.43 16.04 17.15
N LEU A 48 -2.47 17.39 17.10
CA LEU A 48 -3.66 18.14 16.71
C LEU A 48 -4.14 17.78 15.29
N SER A 49 -3.22 17.69 14.34
CA SER A 49 -3.54 17.28 12.96
C SER A 49 -4.16 15.89 12.91
N SER A 50 -3.67 14.95 13.73
CA SER A 50 -4.24 13.60 13.84
C SER A 50 -5.66 13.61 14.41
N PHE A 51 -5.94 14.46 15.43
CA PHE A 51 -7.29 14.64 15.94
C PHE A 51 -8.23 15.25 14.90
N PHE A 52 -7.77 16.26 14.16
CA PHE A 52 -8.56 16.86 13.06
C PHE A 52 -8.88 15.83 11.96
N MET A 53 -7.88 15.04 11.56
CA MET A 53 -8.09 13.96 10.62
C MET A 53 -9.05 12.91 11.18
N GLY A 54 -8.97 12.65 12.48
CA GLY A 54 -9.87 11.77 13.21
C GLY A 54 -11.33 12.19 13.14
N LEU A 55 -11.65 13.49 13.25
CA LEU A 55 -13.03 14.00 13.09
C LEU A 55 -13.60 13.66 11.71
N ARG A 56 -12.79 13.74 10.67
CA ARG A 56 -13.18 13.35 9.31
C ARG A 56 -13.48 11.87 9.19
N ILE A 57 -12.68 11.03 9.86
CA ILE A 57 -12.89 9.58 9.93
C ILE A 57 -14.16 9.26 10.73
N ASP A 58 -14.40 9.94 11.84
CA ASP A 58 -15.62 9.80 12.64
C ASP A 58 -16.85 10.16 11.82
N TYR A 59 -16.78 11.22 11.01
CA TYR A 59 -17.85 11.57 10.09
C TYR A 59 -18.13 10.46 9.07
N ALA A 60 -17.09 9.83 8.53
CA ALA A 60 -17.26 8.71 7.62
C ALA A 60 -17.89 7.49 8.32
N VAL A 61 -17.47 7.17 9.55
CA VAL A 61 -18.08 6.11 10.38
C VAL A 61 -19.56 6.39 10.64
N LEU A 62 -19.90 7.58 11.10
CA LEU A 62 -21.30 7.95 11.33
C LEU A 62 -22.14 7.91 10.06
N SER A 63 -21.59 8.41 8.95
CA SER A 63 -22.28 8.37 7.66
C SER A 63 -22.52 6.94 7.14
N VAL A 64 -21.62 6.01 7.43
CA VAL A 64 -21.79 4.60 7.02
C VAL A 64 -22.77 3.86 7.92
N PHE A 65 -22.64 4.01 9.24
CA PHE A 65 -23.36 3.15 10.19
C PHE A 65 -24.66 3.75 10.71
N THR A 66 -24.79 5.09 10.72
CA THR A 66 -25.97 5.74 11.36
C THR A 66 -26.83 6.58 10.42
N SER A 67 -26.36 6.88 9.20
CA SER A 67 -27.09 7.77 8.28
C SER A 67 -28.48 7.26 7.89
N ILE A 68 -28.71 5.96 7.90
CA ILE A 68 -30.04 5.40 7.66
C ILE A 68 -31.09 5.96 8.64
N TYR A 69 -30.71 6.15 9.91
CA TYR A 69 -31.59 6.74 10.92
C TYR A 69 -31.82 8.23 10.65
N TRP A 70 -30.80 8.97 10.16
CA TRP A 70 -30.95 10.38 9.78
C TRP A 70 -31.95 10.51 8.64
N LEU A 71 -31.83 9.66 7.61
CA LEU A 71 -32.74 9.66 6.47
C LEU A 71 -34.16 9.32 6.89
N LEU A 72 -34.36 8.24 7.67
CA LEU A 72 -35.68 7.80 8.12
C LEU A 72 -36.37 8.81 9.06
N LEU A 73 -35.60 9.48 9.94
CA LEU A 73 -36.15 10.48 10.89
C LEU A 73 -36.44 11.82 10.22
N LEU A 74 -35.70 12.21 9.18
CA LEU A 74 -35.83 13.49 8.49
C LEU A 74 -36.59 13.40 7.16
N LEU A 75 -37.03 12.20 6.73
CA LEU A 75 -37.89 12.04 5.55
C LEU A 75 -39.17 12.87 5.72
N PRO A 76 -39.53 13.76 4.74
CA PRO A 76 -40.66 14.68 4.90
C PRO A 76 -42.02 14.01 4.61
N ILE A 77 -42.39 13.02 5.43
CA ILE A 77 -43.67 12.28 5.39
C ILE A 77 -44.28 12.18 6.79
N LYS A 78 -45.60 11.98 6.85
CA LYS A 78 -46.38 12.04 8.12
C LYS A 78 -45.87 11.06 9.21
N ILE A 79 -45.39 9.88 8.86
CA ILE A 79 -44.93 8.88 9.84
C ILE A 79 -43.80 9.40 10.75
N THR A 80 -42.95 10.32 10.22
CA THR A 80 -41.81 10.88 10.97
C THR A 80 -42.24 11.85 12.08
N THR A 81 -43.48 12.26 12.11
CA THR A 81 -44.07 13.07 13.20
C THR A 81 -44.58 12.24 14.36
N HIS A 82 -44.74 10.91 14.18
CA HIS A 82 -45.23 10.03 15.21
C HIS A 82 -44.17 9.75 16.28
N ASP A 83 -44.55 9.93 17.56
CA ASP A 83 -43.61 9.76 18.68
C ASP A 83 -43.08 8.34 18.83
N LEU A 84 -43.90 7.30 18.60
CA LEU A 84 -43.46 5.93 18.66
C LEU A 84 -42.42 5.62 17.58
N TYR A 85 -42.63 6.13 16.36
CA TYR A 85 -41.67 5.94 15.25
C TYR A 85 -40.31 6.59 15.60
N LYS A 86 -40.30 7.82 16.09
CA LYS A 86 -39.08 8.52 16.51
C LYS A 86 -38.37 7.74 17.63
N LYS A 87 -39.09 7.27 18.64
CA LYS A 87 -38.53 6.49 19.76
C LYS A 87 -37.87 5.21 19.29
N ILE A 88 -38.55 4.43 18.42
CA ILE A 88 -37.99 3.17 17.90
C ILE A 88 -36.70 3.46 17.13
N LEU A 89 -36.73 4.35 16.14
CA LEU A 89 -35.54 4.66 15.32
C LEU A 89 -34.41 5.29 16.16
N GLY A 90 -34.75 6.17 17.09
CA GLY A 90 -33.76 6.77 17.98
C GLY A 90 -33.08 5.73 18.88
N THR A 91 -33.85 4.79 19.44
CA THR A 91 -33.29 3.69 20.24
C THR A 91 -32.42 2.77 19.39
N MET A 92 -32.84 2.44 18.18
CA MET A 92 -32.04 1.64 17.22
C MET A 92 -30.75 2.37 16.84
N TRP A 93 -30.80 3.70 16.64
CA TRP A 93 -29.59 4.52 16.44
C TRP A 93 -28.64 4.43 17.64
N GLY A 94 -29.15 4.62 18.86
CA GLY A 94 -28.38 4.44 20.10
C GLY A 94 -27.75 3.05 20.20
N ALA A 95 -28.49 2.00 19.87
CA ALA A 95 -27.98 0.62 19.87
C ALA A 95 -26.85 0.43 18.83
N THR A 96 -27.02 0.95 17.62
CA THR A 96 -25.97 0.90 16.59
C THR A 96 -24.72 1.66 17.04
N LEU A 97 -24.88 2.84 17.61
CA LEU A 97 -23.76 3.62 18.15
C LEU A 97 -23.07 2.90 19.31
N ALA A 98 -23.82 2.26 20.20
CA ALA A 98 -23.27 1.47 21.29
C ALA A 98 -22.40 0.31 20.77
N VAL A 99 -22.80 -0.38 19.71
CA VAL A 99 -21.98 -1.41 19.05
C VAL A 99 -20.71 -0.82 18.45
N VAL A 100 -20.78 0.34 17.79
CA VAL A 100 -19.60 1.03 17.24
C VAL A 100 -18.63 1.43 18.36
N ILE A 101 -19.12 2.00 19.45
CA ILE A 101 -18.29 2.39 20.60
C ILE A 101 -17.69 1.17 21.30
N PHE A 102 -18.50 0.12 21.52
CA PHE A 102 -18.03 -1.16 22.06
C PHE A 102 -16.85 -1.68 21.25
N TYR A 103 -16.99 -1.74 19.93
CA TYR A 103 -15.92 -2.23 19.05
C TYR A 103 -14.67 -1.34 19.13
N ASN A 104 -14.82 -0.01 19.16
CA ASN A 104 -13.67 0.88 19.29
C ASN A 104 -12.95 0.72 20.65
N ILE A 105 -13.66 0.42 21.74
CA ILE A 105 -13.03 0.15 23.05
C ILE A 105 -12.27 -1.18 23.00
N VAL A 106 -12.84 -2.23 22.41
CA VAL A 106 -12.15 -3.51 22.19
C VAL A 106 -10.89 -3.30 21.35
N ASP A 107 -10.98 -2.50 20.29
CA ASP A 107 -9.86 -2.15 19.43
C ASP A 107 -8.76 -1.40 20.20
N VAL A 108 -9.12 -0.48 21.11
CA VAL A 108 -8.12 0.19 21.98
C VAL A 108 -7.39 -0.82 22.87
N ILE A 109 -8.07 -1.83 23.40
CA ILE A 109 -7.43 -2.88 24.21
C ILE A 109 -6.48 -3.71 23.32
N TYR A 110 -6.95 -4.11 22.15
CA TYR A 110 -6.15 -4.87 21.18
C TYR A 110 -4.91 -4.10 20.73
N PHE A 111 -5.01 -2.78 20.58
CA PHE A 111 -3.91 -1.91 20.23
C PHE A 111 -2.69 -2.07 21.15
N GLY A 112 -2.93 -2.31 22.44
CA GLY A 112 -1.85 -2.57 23.40
C GLY A 112 -1.00 -3.81 23.12
N TYR A 113 -1.55 -4.79 22.40
CA TYR A 113 -0.81 -6.01 22.05
C TYR A 113 0.04 -5.85 20.78
N VAL A 114 -0.47 -5.10 19.79
CA VAL A 114 0.13 -5.08 18.45
C VAL A 114 0.44 -3.69 17.90
N ASN A 115 0.16 -2.62 18.67
CA ASN A 115 0.38 -1.21 18.30
C ASN A 115 -0.24 -0.81 16.95
N ARG A 116 -1.38 -1.41 16.62
CA ARG A 116 -2.21 -1.08 15.45
C ARG A 116 -3.67 -1.44 15.70
N HIS A 117 -4.55 -0.90 14.86
CA HIS A 117 -5.97 -1.24 14.91
C HIS A 117 -6.26 -2.66 14.41
N ILE A 118 -7.35 -3.26 14.93
CA ILE A 118 -7.87 -4.55 14.48
C ILE A 118 -8.26 -4.46 12.99
N THR A 119 -7.83 -5.43 12.22
CA THR A 119 -8.24 -5.60 10.83
C THR A 119 -9.23 -6.78 10.68
N ASN A 120 -9.12 -7.53 9.61
CA ASN A 120 -10.00 -8.68 9.35
C ASN A 120 -9.74 -9.90 10.25
N GLU A 121 -8.68 -9.91 11.05
CA GLU A 121 -8.40 -11.00 12.00
C GLU A 121 -9.50 -11.20 13.04
N ILE A 122 -10.33 -10.20 13.30
CA ILE A 122 -11.50 -10.36 14.20
C ILE A 122 -12.46 -11.47 13.73
N TYR A 123 -12.51 -11.73 12.43
CA TYR A 123 -13.33 -12.83 11.89
C TYR A 123 -12.72 -14.22 12.15
N GLN A 124 -11.45 -14.30 12.56
CA GLN A 124 -10.77 -15.56 12.89
C GLN A 124 -11.02 -15.97 14.34
N ILE A 125 -11.58 -15.08 15.15
CA ILE A 125 -11.88 -15.33 16.58
C ILE A 125 -13.09 -16.26 16.74
N GLN A 126 -13.86 -16.55 15.68
CA GLN A 126 -15.12 -17.32 15.76
C GLN A 126 -14.92 -18.69 16.41
N ASP A 127 -13.82 -19.36 16.11
CA ASP A 127 -13.53 -20.71 16.65
C ASP A 127 -13.03 -20.66 18.13
N ASP A 128 -12.57 -19.48 18.59
CA ASP A 128 -11.97 -19.27 19.91
C ASP A 128 -12.76 -18.27 20.78
N ILE A 129 -14.01 -17.98 20.44
CA ILE A 129 -14.79 -16.91 21.07
C ILE A 129 -14.93 -17.09 22.60
N LEU A 130 -15.05 -18.33 23.08
CA LEU A 130 -15.13 -18.62 24.51
C LEU A 130 -13.82 -18.32 25.23
N ASN A 131 -12.69 -18.61 24.62
CA ASN A 131 -11.37 -18.28 25.16
C ASN A 131 -11.18 -16.77 25.24
N VAL A 132 -11.61 -16.01 24.23
CA VAL A 132 -11.55 -14.55 24.21
C VAL A 132 -12.47 -13.95 25.29
N ILE A 133 -13.67 -14.49 25.47
CA ILE A 133 -14.59 -14.06 26.53
C ILE A 133 -13.97 -14.34 27.91
N ASN A 134 -13.42 -15.53 28.13
CA ASN A 134 -12.76 -15.86 29.40
C ASN A 134 -11.55 -14.95 29.67
N MET A 135 -10.75 -14.65 28.66
CA MET A 135 -9.64 -13.70 28.75
C MET A 135 -10.15 -12.29 29.11
N ALA A 136 -11.20 -11.82 28.46
CA ALA A 136 -11.81 -10.51 28.74
C ALA A 136 -12.32 -10.41 30.19
N ILE A 137 -12.99 -11.45 30.70
CA ILE A 137 -13.49 -11.49 32.07
C ILE A 137 -12.33 -11.56 33.08
N ASN A 138 -11.31 -12.35 32.83
CA ASN A 138 -10.22 -12.56 33.79
C ASN A 138 -9.20 -11.42 33.83
N LEU A 139 -8.93 -10.77 32.69
CA LEU A 139 -7.87 -9.76 32.58
C LEU A 139 -8.41 -8.33 32.45
N TYR A 140 -9.64 -8.15 31.97
CA TYR A 140 -10.21 -6.84 31.59
C TYR A 140 -11.62 -6.64 32.15
N ILE A 141 -11.93 -7.20 33.33
CA ILE A 141 -13.28 -7.16 33.91
C ILE A 141 -13.79 -5.73 34.08
N LEU A 142 -12.92 -4.80 34.47
CA LEU A 142 -13.29 -3.40 34.68
C LEU A 142 -13.66 -2.75 33.32
N GLU A 143 -12.87 -2.98 32.28
CA GLU A 143 -13.17 -2.48 30.94
C GLU A 143 -14.45 -3.11 30.39
N VAL A 144 -14.70 -4.40 30.63
CA VAL A 144 -15.94 -5.07 30.25
C VAL A 144 -17.15 -4.42 30.92
N ILE A 145 -17.12 -4.26 32.23
CA ILE A 145 -18.23 -3.63 33.00
C ILE A 145 -18.45 -2.19 32.53
N THR A 146 -17.37 -1.40 32.41
CA THR A 146 -17.44 -0.01 31.97
C THR A 146 -18.02 0.10 30.55
N THR A 147 -17.62 -0.80 29.65
CA THR A 147 -18.10 -0.80 28.27
C THR A 147 -19.58 -1.19 28.18
N LEU A 148 -20.02 -2.19 28.95
CA LEU A 148 -21.43 -2.57 29.03
C LEU A 148 -22.29 -1.44 29.62
N PHE A 149 -21.83 -0.80 30.71
CA PHE A 149 -22.50 0.34 31.30
C PHE A 149 -22.59 1.54 30.34
N THR A 150 -21.50 1.82 29.61
CA THR A 150 -21.47 2.89 28.58
C THR A 150 -22.44 2.58 27.45
N SER A 151 -22.47 1.32 26.97
CA SER A 151 -23.40 0.88 25.92
C SER A 151 -24.86 1.05 26.34
N PHE A 152 -25.21 0.62 27.54
CA PHE A 152 -26.55 0.80 28.07
C PHE A 152 -26.90 2.29 28.23
N SER A 153 -25.98 3.10 28.76
CA SER A 153 -26.15 4.54 28.89
C SER A 153 -26.39 5.26 27.56
N ILE A 154 -25.70 4.86 26.50
CA ILE A 154 -25.90 5.39 25.14
C ILE A 154 -27.32 5.06 24.65
N ILE A 155 -27.73 3.81 24.74
CA ILE A 155 -29.06 3.37 24.31
C ILE A 155 -30.14 4.13 25.09
N TYR A 156 -30.00 4.23 26.39
CA TYR A 156 -30.96 4.96 27.28
C TYR A 156 -30.98 6.46 26.95
N ALA A 157 -29.83 7.09 26.72
CA ALA A 157 -29.75 8.51 26.34
C ALA A 157 -30.48 8.77 25.02
N TYR A 158 -30.28 7.94 23.99
CA TYR A 158 -30.98 8.07 22.72
C TYR A 158 -32.49 7.80 22.85
N PHE A 159 -32.89 6.80 23.63
CA PHE A 159 -34.29 6.60 23.95
C PHE A 159 -34.90 7.85 24.60
N LYS A 160 -34.23 8.49 25.57
CA LYS A 160 -34.67 9.73 26.21
C LYS A 160 -34.70 10.92 25.26
N ILE A 161 -33.67 11.11 24.43
CA ILE A 161 -33.62 12.18 23.43
C ILE A 161 -34.86 12.08 22.52
N PHE A 162 -35.13 10.91 21.96
CA PHE A 162 -36.21 10.71 21.00
C PHE A 162 -37.59 10.51 21.68
N SER A 163 -37.62 10.39 22.98
CA SER A 163 -38.86 10.49 23.80
C SER A 163 -39.22 11.93 24.14
N SER A 164 -38.29 12.87 23.95
CA SER A 164 -38.52 14.28 24.28
C SER A 164 -39.43 14.94 23.24
N LYS A 165 -40.32 15.82 23.70
CA LYS A 165 -41.26 16.52 22.83
C LYS A 165 -40.55 17.51 21.90
N THR A 166 -40.93 17.50 20.64
CA THR A 166 -40.59 18.52 19.64
C THR A 166 -41.69 19.57 19.62
N LEU A 167 -41.33 20.86 19.68
CA LEU A 167 -42.29 21.98 19.73
C LEU A 167 -43.03 22.17 18.38
N ASP A 168 -42.33 21.95 17.27
CA ASP A 168 -42.87 22.05 15.94
C ASP A 168 -42.66 20.71 15.19
N ASN A 169 -43.78 20.11 14.79
CA ASN A 169 -43.82 18.86 14.01
C ASN A 169 -44.48 19.11 12.62
N SER A 170 -44.62 20.37 12.20
CA SER A 170 -45.17 20.69 10.90
C SER A 170 -44.29 20.17 9.76
N LEU A 171 -44.93 19.78 8.65
CA LEU A 171 -44.26 19.34 7.43
C LEU A 171 -44.42 20.41 6.36
N HIS A 172 -43.29 20.90 5.86
CA HIS A 172 -43.29 21.93 4.81
C HIS A 172 -42.69 21.36 3.51
N LYS A 173 -43.22 21.81 2.36
CA LYS A 173 -42.66 21.39 1.05
C LYS A 173 -41.19 21.70 0.89
N LYS A 174 -40.65 22.73 1.51
CA LYS A 174 -39.23 23.09 1.51
C LYS A 174 -38.33 22.01 2.15
N GLU A 175 -38.86 21.12 2.99
CA GLU A 175 -38.10 20.08 3.65
C GLU A 175 -37.56 19.03 2.67
N TRP A 176 -38.17 18.84 1.52
CA TRP A 176 -37.61 17.98 0.45
C TRP A 176 -36.27 18.48 -0.06
N VAL A 177 -36.07 19.81 -0.13
CA VAL A 177 -34.79 20.41 -0.50
C VAL A 177 -33.72 20.08 0.55
N PHE A 178 -34.07 20.28 1.83
CA PHE A 178 -33.14 19.91 2.94
C PHE A 178 -32.84 18.42 2.96
N PHE A 179 -33.81 17.58 2.65
CA PHE A 179 -33.62 16.13 2.57
C PHE A 179 -32.67 15.73 1.42
N LEU A 180 -32.78 16.35 0.25
CA LEU A 180 -31.85 16.14 -0.86
C LEU A 180 -30.43 16.61 -0.51
N ILE A 181 -30.30 17.77 0.15
CA ILE A 181 -29.01 18.25 0.65
C ILE A 181 -28.42 17.26 1.66
N LEU A 182 -29.23 16.70 2.56
CA LEU A 182 -28.79 15.68 3.51
C LEU A 182 -28.24 14.45 2.82
N ILE A 183 -28.86 13.96 1.73
CA ILE A 183 -28.35 12.84 0.94
C ILE A 183 -26.95 13.15 0.38
N ILE A 184 -26.75 14.36 -0.16
CA ILE A 184 -25.44 14.80 -0.67
C ILE A 184 -24.42 14.85 0.46
N ILE A 185 -24.77 15.39 1.62
CA ILE A 185 -23.91 15.45 2.81
C ILE A 185 -23.50 14.04 3.24
N ILE A 186 -24.45 13.11 3.34
CA ILE A 186 -24.18 11.70 3.69
C ILE A 186 -23.25 11.05 2.64
N PHE A 187 -23.51 11.26 1.36
CA PHE A 187 -22.66 10.74 0.29
C PHE A 187 -21.22 11.24 0.41
N LEU A 188 -21.04 12.54 0.67
CA LEU A 188 -19.73 13.13 0.89
C LEU A 188 -19.05 12.55 2.16
N GLY A 189 -19.81 12.28 3.22
CA GLY A 189 -19.33 11.62 4.44
C GLY A 189 -18.83 10.20 4.15
N ILE A 190 -19.62 9.37 3.49
CA ILE A 190 -19.26 8.00 3.11
C ILE A 190 -18.02 7.99 2.20
N ARG A 191 -17.96 8.92 1.24
CA ARG A 191 -16.84 9.07 0.33
C ARG A 191 -15.57 9.60 1.04
N GLY A 192 -15.75 10.49 2.01
CA GLY A 192 -14.68 11.13 2.77
C GLY A 192 -13.83 12.16 1.99
N LYS A 193 -14.06 12.36 0.69
CA LYS A 193 -13.38 13.36 -0.18
C LYS A 193 -14.35 13.94 -1.20
N ILE A 194 -14.17 15.21 -1.55
CA ILE A 194 -15.00 15.89 -2.58
C ILE A 194 -14.60 15.41 -3.98
N SER A 195 -13.30 15.22 -4.24
CA SER A 195 -12.76 14.80 -5.53
C SER A 195 -11.80 13.62 -5.40
N GLY A 196 -11.40 12.99 -6.50
CA GLY A 196 -10.46 11.88 -6.54
C GLY A 196 -11.04 10.55 -6.03
N LYS A 197 -10.18 9.63 -5.58
CA LYS A 197 -10.59 8.34 -4.98
C LYS A 197 -11.18 8.54 -3.58
N PRO A 198 -12.11 7.68 -3.14
CA PRO A 198 -12.63 7.73 -1.77
C PRO A 198 -11.52 7.64 -0.72
N PHE A 199 -11.76 8.27 0.43
CA PHE A 199 -10.84 8.22 1.57
C PHE A 199 -10.60 6.79 2.04
N THR A 200 -9.34 6.42 2.36
CA THR A 200 -8.97 5.10 2.89
C THR A 200 -8.08 5.24 4.12
N THR A 201 -7.68 4.09 4.69
CA THR A 201 -6.78 4.04 5.85
C THR A 201 -5.47 4.77 5.61
N SER A 202 -4.89 4.66 4.41
CA SER A 202 -3.63 5.34 4.07
C SER A 202 -3.69 6.86 4.13
N ASP A 203 -4.85 7.46 3.86
CA ASP A 203 -5.00 8.93 3.95
C ASP A 203 -4.81 9.47 5.38
N ALA A 204 -4.91 8.60 6.40
CA ALA A 204 -4.66 8.96 7.79
C ALA A 204 -3.16 9.12 8.10
N PHE A 205 -2.28 8.56 7.26
CA PHE A 205 -0.82 8.57 7.47
C PHE A 205 -0.11 9.75 6.78
N ALA A 206 -0.86 10.76 6.31
CA ALA A 206 -0.32 11.94 5.62
C ALA A 206 0.72 12.76 6.42
N VAL A 207 0.92 12.48 7.70
CA VAL A 207 1.92 13.14 8.57
C VAL A 207 3.22 12.31 8.66
N ASN A 208 3.41 11.32 7.81
CA ASN A 208 4.65 10.51 7.71
C ASN A 208 5.08 9.76 8.98
N LYS A 209 4.19 9.59 9.96
CA LYS A 209 4.45 8.79 11.17
C LYS A 209 3.35 7.75 11.38
N LEU A 210 3.74 6.52 11.67
CA LEU A 210 2.80 5.44 11.94
C LEU A 210 1.89 5.76 13.14
N SER A 211 2.45 6.38 14.18
CA SER A 211 1.71 6.83 15.35
C SER A 211 0.65 7.89 15.04
N SER A 212 0.96 8.85 14.15
CA SER A 212 0.00 9.87 13.71
C SER A 212 -1.21 9.25 12.97
N GLY A 213 -0.95 8.35 12.03
CA GLY A 213 -1.99 7.65 11.30
C GLY A 213 -2.87 6.79 12.21
N ASN A 214 -2.27 6.04 13.14
CA ASN A 214 -3.01 5.26 14.12
C ASN A 214 -3.82 6.12 15.08
N LEU A 215 -3.35 7.30 15.47
CA LEU A 215 -4.13 8.23 16.29
C LEU A 215 -5.35 8.79 15.52
N ALA A 216 -5.23 9.04 14.24
CA ALA A 216 -6.32 9.53 13.41
C ALA A 216 -7.39 8.46 13.13
N LEU A 217 -7.00 7.20 12.94
CA LEU A 217 -7.89 6.09 12.66
C LEU A 217 -8.78 5.70 13.85
N SER A 218 -9.81 4.93 13.57
CA SER A 218 -10.61 4.21 14.56
C SER A 218 -10.79 2.76 14.12
N GLY A 219 -10.90 1.84 15.07
CA GLY A 219 -11.07 0.41 14.79
C GLY A 219 -12.23 0.11 13.86
N THR A 220 -13.38 0.76 14.08
CA THR A 220 -14.57 0.59 13.22
C THR A 220 -14.31 1.01 11.77
N TYR A 221 -13.56 2.11 11.55
CA TYR A 221 -13.22 2.54 10.20
C TYR A 221 -12.26 1.56 9.50
N VAL A 222 -11.25 1.10 10.24
CA VAL A 222 -10.27 0.11 9.74
C VAL A 222 -10.99 -1.19 9.36
N LEU A 223 -11.86 -1.72 10.25
CA LEU A 223 -12.65 -2.93 9.98
C LEU A 223 -13.52 -2.76 8.73
N TYR A 224 -14.23 -1.64 8.60
CA TYR A 224 -15.06 -1.34 7.43
C TYR A 224 -14.26 -1.36 6.14
N ARG A 225 -13.03 -0.83 6.15
CA ARG A 225 -12.17 -0.74 4.96
C ARG A 225 -11.44 -2.04 4.63
N THR A 226 -11.15 -2.89 5.61
CA THR A 226 -10.40 -4.15 5.44
C THR A 226 -11.28 -5.39 5.27
N LYS A 227 -12.60 -5.27 5.41
CA LYS A 227 -13.59 -6.37 5.37
C LYS A 227 -13.52 -7.30 4.13
N LYS A 228 -12.92 -6.87 3.02
CA LYS A 228 -12.89 -7.64 1.76
C LYS A 228 -11.86 -8.77 1.73
N ASN A 229 -11.01 -8.92 2.74
CA ASN A 229 -9.99 -9.96 2.76
C ASN A 229 -10.60 -11.28 3.19
N LYS A 230 -10.64 -12.27 2.27
CA LYS A 230 -11.11 -13.62 2.59
C LYS A 230 -10.13 -14.31 3.53
N ASP A 231 -10.66 -15.00 4.54
CA ASP A 231 -9.86 -15.89 5.37
C ASP A 231 -9.22 -16.98 4.52
N ILE A 232 -7.90 -17.07 4.60
CA ILE A 232 -7.13 -18.08 3.90
C ILE A 232 -6.65 -19.07 4.94
N LYS A 233 -7.14 -20.31 4.82
CA LYS A 233 -6.66 -21.41 5.64
C LYS A 233 -5.22 -21.72 5.23
N ARG A 234 -4.27 -21.40 6.09
CA ARG A 234 -2.83 -21.65 5.88
C ARG A 234 -2.46 -23.02 6.41
N ASP A 235 -1.44 -23.62 5.79
CA ASP A 235 -0.89 -24.89 6.28
C ASP A 235 -0.34 -24.73 7.70
N LYS A 236 -0.38 -25.84 8.45
CA LYS A 236 0.06 -25.93 9.84
C LYS A 236 1.59 -26.08 9.95
N ILE A 237 2.33 -25.08 9.48
CA ILE A 237 3.76 -24.99 9.83
C ILE A 237 3.86 -24.21 11.15
N ASP A 238 4.68 -24.69 12.06
CA ASP A 238 5.01 -23.99 13.29
C ASP A 238 5.69 -22.65 12.98
N GLU A 239 5.31 -21.59 13.69
CA GLU A 239 5.79 -20.23 13.45
C GLU A 239 7.30 -20.10 13.69
N ASN A 240 7.82 -20.70 14.76
CA ASN A 240 9.22 -20.62 15.09
C ASN A 240 10.06 -21.40 14.07
N LYS A 241 9.57 -22.56 13.62
CA LYS A 241 10.19 -23.31 12.52
C LYS A 241 10.22 -22.51 11.24
N ALA A 242 9.13 -21.85 10.89
CA ALA A 242 9.05 -20.99 9.70
C ALA A 242 10.05 -19.83 9.78
N ILE A 243 10.12 -19.12 10.91
CA ILE A 243 11.10 -18.04 11.14
C ILE A 243 12.52 -18.55 11.05
N LEU A 244 12.83 -19.71 11.63
CA LEU A 244 14.17 -20.32 11.57
C LEU A 244 14.56 -20.69 10.13
N ASN A 245 13.62 -21.26 9.36
CA ASN A 245 13.85 -21.57 7.95
C ASN A 245 14.16 -20.29 7.15
N ILE A 246 13.46 -19.19 7.42
CA ILE A 246 13.72 -17.90 6.75
C ILE A 246 15.08 -17.32 7.20
N LYS A 247 15.43 -17.38 8.48
CA LYS A 247 16.77 -16.96 8.94
C LYS A 247 17.89 -17.73 8.21
N ASN A 248 17.72 -19.04 8.05
CA ASN A 248 18.68 -19.88 7.32
C ASN A 248 18.75 -19.53 5.82
N LEU A 249 17.60 -19.24 5.21
CA LEU A 249 17.49 -18.81 3.80
C LEU A 249 18.20 -17.46 3.57
N LEU A 250 18.12 -16.54 4.54
CA LEU A 250 18.67 -15.20 4.47
C LEU A 250 20.09 -15.08 5.06
N LYS A 251 20.72 -16.21 5.45
CA LYS A 251 22.08 -16.21 5.99
C LYS A 251 23.05 -15.63 4.94
N SER A 252 23.93 -14.73 5.39
CA SER A 252 24.81 -13.93 4.57
C SER A 252 26.09 -13.55 5.33
N ASP A 253 27.20 -13.41 4.62
CA ASP A 253 28.43 -12.89 5.20
C ASP A 253 28.40 -11.35 5.35
N LYS A 254 27.58 -10.66 4.53
CA LYS A 254 27.45 -9.21 4.54
C LYS A 254 26.46 -8.69 5.60
N PHE A 255 25.39 -9.43 5.88
CA PHE A 255 24.33 -9.00 6.79
C PHE A 255 24.31 -9.85 8.05
N GLU A 256 23.94 -9.23 9.17
CA GLU A 256 23.71 -9.92 10.44
C GLU A 256 22.32 -9.61 11.01
N PHE A 257 21.72 -10.60 11.65
CA PHE A 257 20.50 -10.40 12.42
C PHE A 257 20.82 -9.65 13.72
N ILE A 258 19.96 -8.72 14.13
CA ILE A 258 20.17 -7.96 15.38
C ILE A 258 19.73 -8.73 16.63
N ASN A 259 19.34 -10.01 16.50
CA ASN A 259 18.92 -10.91 17.58
C ASN A 259 17.87 -10.32 18.53
N SER A 260 16.86 -9.71 17.96
CA SER A 260 15.69 -9.22 18.70
C SER A 260 14.61 -10.29 18.71
N ASP A 261 14.11 -10.67 19.88
CA ASP A 261 12.96 -11.58 20.01
C ASP A 261 11.70 -10.94 19.44
N LYS A 262 11.57 -9.63 19.59
CA LYS A 262 10.44 -8.86 19.05
C LYS A 262 10.50 -8.71 17.53
N TYR A 263 11.69 -8.61 16.93
CA TYR A 263 11.88 -8.38 15.50
C TYR A 263 12.86 -9.42 14.91
N PRO A 264 12.45 -10.70 14.80
CA PRO A 264 13.38 -11.82 14.56
C PRO A 264 14.05 -11.78 13.18
N LEU A 265 13.46 -11.11 12.17
CA LEU A 265 14.05 -10.98 10.83
C LEU A 265 14.77 -9.64 10.62
N MET A 266 14.86 -8.79 11.63
CA MET A 266 15.57 -7.51 11.51
C MET A 266 17.07 -7.72 11.35
N ARG A 267 17.65 -7.07 10.36
CA ARG A 267 19.06 -7.19 9.94
C ARG A 267 19.70 -5.81 9.76
N LYS A 268 21.01 -5.80 9.75
CA LYS A 268 21.85 -4.67 9.35
C LYS A 268 23.07 -5.14 8.57
N LEU A 269 23.71 -4.25 7.86
CA LEU A 269 24.98 -4.49 7.19
C LEU A 269 26.12 -4.58 8.24
N LYS A 270 26.95 -5.64 8.22
CA LYS A 270 28.03 -5.89 9.19
C LYS A 270 29.12 -4.80 9.12
N ASN A 271 29.70 -4.63 7.93
CA ASN A 271 30.81 -3.73 7.68
C ASN A 271 30.35 -2.59 6.78
N SER A 272 29.55 -1.68 7.35
CA SER A 272 29.00 -0.56 6.60
C SER A 272 30.07 0.48 6.33
N GLN A 273 30.36 0.71 5.05
CA GLN A 273 31.09 1.89 4.58
C GLN A 273 30.12 2.68 3.69
N LYS A 274 29.55 3.73 4.26
CA LYS A 274 28.60 4.58 3.54
C LYS A 274 29.24 5.18 2.30
N LYS A 275 28.57 5.00 1.15
CA LYS A 275 28.93 5.59 -0.13
C LYS A 275 27.84 6.60 -0.50
N ASN A 276 28.27 7.81 -0.79
CA ASN A 276 27.35 8.90 -1.12
C ASN A 276 26.97 8.90 -2.61
N TYR A 277 26.75 7.73 -3.22
CA TYR A 277 26.25 7.62 -4.59
C TYR A 277 24.79 8.02 -4.65
N ASN A 278 24.40 8.70 -5.72
CA ASN A 278 23.00 8.92 -6.04
C ASN A 278 22.38 7.66 -6.65
N VAL A 279 21.07 7.48 -6.48
CA VAL A 279 20.34 6.39 -7.13
C VAL A 279 19.11 6.95 -7.85
N VAL A 280 18.94 6.55 -9.12
CA VAL A 280 17.77 6.82 -9.94
C VAL A 280 17.15 5.49 -10.35
N ILE A 281 15.96 5.18 -9.83
CA ILE A 281 15.21 3.96 -10.12
C ILE A 281 14.09 4.31 -11.10
N VAL A 282 14.04 3.60 -12.22
CA VAL A 282 13.01 3.77 -13.26
C VAL A 282 12.26 2.45 -13.42
N PHE A 283 11.00 2.43 -13.03
CA PHE A 283 10.08 1.35 -13.38
C PHE A 283 9.38 1.73 -14.67
N ILE A 284 9.59 0.89 -15.70
CA ILE A 284 8.93 1.01 -16.99
C ILE A 284 7.66 0.16 -16.94
N GLU A 285 6.52 0.81 -17.14
CA GLU A 285 5.19 0.17 -17.11
C GLU A 285 5.15 -1.04 -18.06
N SER A 286 4.78 -2.21 -17.52
CA SER A 286 4.59 -3.46 -18.26
C SER A 286 5.80 -3.95 -19.08
N PHE A 287 7.05 -3.68 -18.63
CA PHE A 287 8.25 -4.01 -19.38
C PHE A 287 8.71 -5.45 -19.13
N SER A 288 8.40 -6.33 -20.07
CA SER A 288 8.78 -7.75 -20.03
C SER A 288 10.19 -8.01 -20.60
N ALA A 289 10.89 -8.98 -20.04
CA ALA A 289 12.20 -9.43 -20.50
C ALA A 289 12.20 -9.85 -21.99
N LYS A 290 11.09 -10.37 -22.50
CA LYS A 290 10.86 -10.75 -23.91
C LYS A 290 11.21 -9.64 -24.90
N TYR A 291 11.05 -8.37 -24.53
CA TYR A 291 11.18 -7.21 -25.41
C TYR A 291 12.50 -6.44 -25.26
N LEU A 292 13.40 -6.91 -24.41
CA LEU A 292 14.78 -6.44 -24.37
C LEU A 292 15.65 -7.36 -25.22
N ASP A 293 16.12 -6.90 -26.37
CA ASP A 293 16.84 -7.76 -27.33
C ASP A 293 18.19 -8.26 -26.78
N ALA A 294 18.88 -7.47 -25.96
CA ALA A 294 20.10 -7.87 -25.24
C ALA A 294 19.88 -9.11 -24.34
N LEU A 295 18.64 -9.34 -23.88
CA LEU A 295 18.27 -10.47 -23.02
C LEU A 295 17.61 -11.60 -23.81
N SER A 296 16.57 -11.30 -24.60
CA SER A 296 15.70 -12.28 -25.23
C SER A 296 16.22 -12.78 -26.59
N LYS A 297 17.02 -11.98 -27.28
CA LYS A 297 17.49 -12.21 -28.68
C LYS A 297 16.35 -12.27 -29.71
N ASN A 298 15.16 -11.75 -29.38
CA ASN A 298 14.00 -11.78 -30.30
C ASN A 298 14.09 -10.77 -31.47
N ASN A 299 15.04 -9.84 -31.40
CA ASN A 299 15.34 -8.87 -32.47
C ASN A 299 14.16 -7.93 -32.82
N PHE A 300 13.39 -7.52 -31.83
CA PHE A 300 12.31 -6.52 -31.99
C PHE A 300 12.84 -5.13 -32.33
N LYS A 301 14.08 -4.81 -31.94
CA LYS A 301 14.74 -3.51 -32.17
C LYS A 301 13.97 -2.31 -31.62
N VAL A 302 13.19 -2.49 -30.54
CA VAL A 302 12.39 -1.42 -29.91
C VAL A 302 13.02 -0.85 -28.66
N THR A 303 14.13 -1.42 -28.20
CA THR A 303 14.85 -0.99 -26.98
C THR A 303 16.34 -0.73 -27.22
N PRO A 304 16.76 -0.04 -28.30
CA PRO A 304 18.18 0.11 -28.62
C PRO A 304 18.98 0.82 -27.54
N THR A 305 18.37 1.75 -26.81
CA THR A 305 19.02 2.46 -25.70
C THR A 305 19.19 1.55 -24.50
N LEU A 306 18.13 0.86 -24.07
CA LEU A 306 18.16 -0.07 -22.94
C LEU A 306 19.08 -1.26 -23.24
N ASP A 307 19.10 -1.76 -24.49
CA ASP A 307 20.04 -2.80 -24.94
C ASP A 307 21.49 -2.35 -24.76
N LYS A 308 21.80 -1.12 -25.17
CA LYS A 308 23.13 -0.54 -24.99
C LYS A 308 23.48 -0.37 -23.51
N LEU A 309 22.55 0.15 -22.69
CA LEU A 309 22.76 0.31 -21.26
C LEU A 309 22.95 -1.04 -20.55
N ALA A 310 22.29 -2.11 -21.02
CA ALA A 310 22.45 -3.46 -20.52
C ALA A 310 23.84 -4.03 -20.83
N ILE A 311 24.36 -3.77 -22.04
CA ILE A 311 25.69 -4.22 -22.49
C ILE A 311 26.81 -3.44 -21.79
N ASP A 312 26.66 -2.12 -21.70
CA ASP A 312 27.66 -1.22 -21.10
C ASP A 312 27.58 -1.20 -19.55
N GLY A 313 26.56 -1.80 -18.96
CA GLY A 313 26.28 -1.85 -17.52
C GLY A 313 26.22 -3.27 -16.96
N GLN A 314 25.32 -3.49 -16.01
CA GLN A 314 25.05 -4.81 -15.45
C GLN A 314 23.64 -5.28 -15.83
N LEU A 315 23.55 -6.43 -16.47
CA LEU A 315 22.30 -7.10 -16.84
C LEU A 315 22.08 -8.34 -15.97
N TYR A 316 20.92 -8.44 -15.32
CA TYR A 316 20.50 -9.61 -14.57
C TYR A 316 19.47 -10.37 -15.39
N THR A 317 19.82 -11.59 -15.83
CA THR A 317 19.04 -12.34 -16.80
C THR A 317 17.89 -13.14 -16.18
N ASN A 318 17.93 -13.43 -14.88
CA ASN A 318 16.90 -14.16 -14.15
C ASN A 318 16.30 -13.27 -13.05
N PHE A 319 15.70 -12.15 -13.47
CA PHE A 319 15.05 -11.20 -12.57
C PHE A 319 13.53 -11.22 -12.74
N TYR A 320 12.80 -11.27 -11.62
CA TYR A 320 11.36 -11.50 -11.63
C TYR A 320 10.58 -10.43 -10.89
N ALA A 321 9.42 -10.05 -11.44
CA ALA A 321 8.43 -9.22 -10.76
C ALA A 321 7.84 -9.97 -9.56
N SER A 322 7.53 -9.25 -8.50
CA SER A 322 6.90 -9.82 -7.30
C SER A 322 5.41 -10.10 -7.47
N GLY A 323 4.78 -9.48 -8.47
CA GLY A 323 3.36 -9.62 -8.79
C GLY A 323 3.08 -9.20 -10.21
N GLN A 324 1.80 -9.09 -10.53
CA GLN A 324 1.37 -8.77 -11.88
C GLN A 324 0.60 -7.45 -11.99
N ARG A 325 0.81 -6.57 -11.01
CA ARG A 325 0.24 -5.22 -10.97
C ARG A 325 1.29 -4.25 -10.47
N SER A 326 1.26 -3.04 -10.99
CA SER A 326 2.15 -1.94 -10.59
C SER A 326 2.16 -1.71 -9.09
N GLN A 327 1.01 -1.86 -8.42
CA GLN A 327 0.90 -1.71 -6.97
C GLN A 327 1.68 -2.80 -6.20
N ASP A 328 1.77 -4.02 -6.73
CA ASP A 328 2.58 -5.11 -6.13
C ASP A 328 4.07 -4.77 -6.25
N ALA A 329 4.52 -4.30 -7.41
CA ALA A 329 5.90 -3.88 -7.67
C ALA A 329 6.35 -2.70 -6.78
N ILE A 330 5.51 -1.66 -6.65
CA ILE A 330 5.78 -0.50 -5.80
C ILE A 330 5.84 -0.91 -4.32
N THR A 331 4.90 -1.79 -3.88
CA THR A 331 4.95 -2.36 -2.52
C THR A 331 6.30 -3.01 -2.27
N THR A 332 6.74 -3.85 -3.21
CA THR A 332 7.97 -4.62 -3.06
C THR A 332 9.21 -3.74 -3.09
N LEU A 333 9.30 -2.76 -4.00
CA LEU A 333 10.40 -1.79 -4.01
C LEU A 333 10.50 -1.02 -2.70
N TYR A 334 9.35 -0.54 -2.19
CA TYR A 334 9.34 0.32 -1.01
C TYR A 334 9.57 -0.42 0.30
N THR A 335 9.25 -1.72 0.35
CA THR A 335 9.20 -2.47 1.62
C THR A 335 10.03 -3.76 1.65
N GLY A 336 10.52 -4.23 0.50
CA GLY A 336 11.25 -5.50 0.39
C GLY A 336 10.40 -6.74 0.64
N ILE A 337 9.06 -6.64 0.53
CA ILE A 337 8.16 -7.79 0.69
C ILE A 337 7.20 -7.91 -0.50
N THR A 338 6.92 -9.14 -0.90
CA THR A 338 5.73 -9.44 -1.71
C THR A 338 4.50 -9.36 -0.82
N GLN A 339 3.44 -8.65 -1.25
CA GLN A 339 2.21 -8.52 -0.47
C GLN A 339 1.66 -9.89 -0.09
N PRO A 340 1.46 -10.22 1.20
CA PRO A 340 0.91 -11.50 1.60
C PRO A 340 -0.54 -11.67 1.14
N VAL A 341 -0.91 -12.88 0.76
CA VAL A 341 -2.30 -13.19 0.39
C VAL A 341 -3.20 -13.06 1.62
N GLY A 342 -4.36 -12.45 1.45
CA GLY A 342 -5.28 -12.13 2.54
C GLY A 342 -5.02 -10.81 3.26
N PHE A 343 -3.96 -10.09 2.91
CA PHE A 343 -3.72 -8.73 3.38
C PHE A 343 -4.21 -7.70 2.35
N ALA A 344 -4.58 -6.53 2.84
CA ALA A 344 -4.87 -5.41 1.96
C ALA A 344 -3.61 -4.99 1.18
N SER A 345 -3.80 -4.36 0.02
CA SER A 345 -2.67 -3.74 -0.69
C SER A 345 -2.16 -2.53 0.07
N ILE A 346 -0.89 -2.16 -0.17
CA ILE A 346 -0.37 -0.89 0.33
C ILE A 346 -1.25 0.27 -0.16
N GLY A 347 -1.48 1.26 0.70
CA GLY A 347 -2.46 2.32 0.44
C GLY A 347 -3.92 1.93 0.70
N SER A 348 -4.17 0.73 1.22
CA SER A 348 -5.50 0.22 1.54
C SER A 348 -5.55 -0.61 2.83
N GLY A 349 -4.45 -0.64 3.60
CA GLY A 349 -4.37 -1.32 4.89
C GLY A 349 -3.05 -2.04 5.20
N LEU A 350 -2.20 -2.37 4.21
CA LEU A 350 -0.91 -3.01 4.47
C LEU A 350 0.03 -2.08 5.27
N GLU A 351 -0.11 -0.78 5.11
CA GLU A 351 0.61 0.26 5.83
C GLU A 351 0.33 0.30 7.34
N LEU A 352 -0.71 -0.38 7.81
CA LEU A 352 -1.02 -0.51 9.23
C LEU A 352 -0.03 -1.41 9.98
N TYR A 353 0.69 -2.25 9.24
CA TYR A 353 1.72 -3.14 9.79
C TYR A 353 3.07 -2.44 9.73
N GLY A 354 3.84 -2.48 10.79
CA GLY A 354 5.17 -1.84 10.86
C GLY A 354 6.12 -2.41 9.81
N LEU A 355 6.29 -1.71 8.70
CA LEU A 355 7.16 -2.12 7.59
C LEU A 355 8.46 -1.32 7.58
N SER A 356 9.52 -1.91 7.04
CA SER A 356 10.74 -1.18 6.70
C SER A 356 10.54 -0.49 5.36
N TYR A 357 10.68 0.84 5.31
CA TYR A 357 10.44 1.61 4.09
C TYR A 357 11.72 2.21 3.53
N LEU A 358 11.94 2.04 2.23
CA LEU A 358 13.14 2.49 1.51
C LEU A 358 13.40 3.99 1.68
N GLY A 359 12.38 4.84 1.55
CA GLY A 359 12.53 6.27 1.69
C GLY A 359 12.88 6.69 3.12
N HIS A 360 12.30 6.05 4.14
CA HIS A 360 12.67 6.30 5.55
C HIS A 360 14.11 5.87 5.84
N ILE A 361 14.54 4.71 5.31
CA ILE A 361 15.92 4.24 5.43
C ILE A 361 16.86 5.26 4.79
N ALA A 362 16.58 5.68 3.55
CA ALA A 362 17.39 6.67 2.84
C ALA A 362 17.45 8.01 3.57
N ASN A 363 16.33 8.51 4.12
CA ASN A 363 16.30 9.75 4.90
C ASN A 363 17.15 9.66 6.19
N LYS A 364 17.11 8.53 6.92
CA LYS A 364 17.95 8.29 8.10
C LYS A 364 19.43 8.30 7.75
N GLU A 365 19.77 7.88 6.54
CA GLU A 365 21.12 7.92 6.00
C GLU A 365 21.50 9.27 5.35
N GLY A 366 20.63 10.28 5.45
CA GLY A 366 20.90 11.65 4.99
C GLY A 366 20.70 11.89 3.50
N TYR A 367 19.94 11.02 2.81
CA TYR A 367 19.60 11.18 1.39
C TYR A 367 18.40 12.10 1.20
N SER A 368 18.43 12.90 0.15
CA SER A 368 17.23 13.54 -0.38
C SER A 368 16.41 12.53 -1.15
N THR A 369 15.10 12.47 -0.92
CA THR A 369 14.23 11.48 -1.51
C THR A 369 13.18 12.10 -2.42
N LEU A 370 12.99 11.51 -3.62
CA LEU A 370 12.04 11.95 -4.61
C LEU A 370 11.33 10.73 -5.22
N ALA A 371 9.99 10.75 -5.28
CA ALA A 371 9.20 9.81 -6.08
C ALA A 371 8.38 10.57 -7.11
N MET A 372 8.19 9.97 -8.28
CA MET A 372 7.48 10.57 -9.41
C MET A 372 6.75 9.50 -10.20
N GLN A 373 5.58 9.84 -10.73
CA GLN A 373 4.91 9.00 -11.73
C GLN A 373 4.38 9.83 -12.90
N SER A 374 4.34 9.24 -14.07
CA SER A 374 3.74 9.85 -15.26
C SER A 374 2.21 9.94 -15.19
N SER A 375 1.59 9.11 -14.36
CA SER A 375 0.15 9.11 -14.09
C SER A 375 -0.26 10.26 -13.15
N LYS A 376 -1.58 10.47 -12.97
CA LYS A 376 -2.09 11.46 -12.01
C LYS A 376 -1.56 11.16 -10.60
N ARG A 377 -1.32 12.22 -9.81
CA ARG A 377 -0.79 12.09 -8.43
C ARG A 377 -1.49 11.01 -7.62
N SER A 378 -2.81 11.01 -7.63
CA SER A 378 -3.64 10.07 -6.88
C SER A 378 -3.86 8.70 -7.55
N SER A 379 -3.27 8.46 -8.73
CA SER A 379 -3.40 7.16 -9.41
C SER A 379 -2.78 6.07 -8.54
N PHE A 380 -3.55 4.98 -8.33
CA PHE A 380 -3.16 3.86 -7.47
C PHE A 380 -2.73 4.25 -6.04
N ARG A 381 -3.00 5.49 -5.60
CA ARG A 381 -2.60 6.07 -4.31
C ARG A 381 -1.08 6.13 -4.10
N ILE A 382 -0.33 6.20 -5.17
CA ILE A 382 1.14 6.23 -5.10
C ILE A 382 1.61 7.51 -4.40
N ASP A 383 0.85 8.62 -4.48
CA ASP A 383 1.08 9.83 -3.69
C ASP A 383 1.21 9.53 -2.19
N VAL A 384 0.14 9.00 -1.60
CA VAL A 384 0.08 8.68 -0.18
C VAL A 384 1.06 7.56 0.19
N VAL A 385 1.17 6.53 -0.67
CA VAL A 385 2.09 5.40 -0.45
C VAL A 385 3.55 5.85 -0.46
N SER A 386 3.93 6.76 -1.36
CA SER A 386 5.29 7.32 -1.40
C SER A 386 5.59 8.19 -0.17
N GLU A 387 4.61 8.96 0.30
CA GLU A 387 4.71 9.75 1.52
C GLU A 387 4.91 8.85 2.75
N ILE A 388 4.08 7.79 2.91
CA ILE A 388 4.23 6.78 3.96
C ILE A 388 5.59 6.09 3.87
N ALA A 389 6.09 5.84 2.66
CA ALA A 389 7.39 5.22 2.45
C ALA A 389 8.58 6.17 2.72
N GLY A 390 8.33 7.44 3.03
CA GLY A 390 9.34 8.42 3.41
C GLY A 390 9.92 9.25 2.25
N PHE A 391 9.28 9.25 1.07
CA PHE A 391 9.70 10.14 -0.01
C PHE A 391 9.22 11.57 0.27
N LYS A 392 10.15 12.47 0.52
CA LYS A 392 9.86 13.87 0.91
C LYS A 392 9.32 14.70 -0.25
N ASN A 393 9.69 14.37 -1.47
CA ASN A 393 9.20 15.01 -2.69
C ASN A 393 8.43 14.00 -3.51
N TYR A 394 7.20 14.36 -3.90
CA TYR A 394 6.38 13.53 -4.76
C TYR A 394 5.73 14.37 -5.86
N TYR A 395 5.75 13.86 -7.11
CA TYR A 395 5.20 14.51 -8.29
C TYR A 395 4.38 13.53 -9.14
N GLY A 396 3.28 14.01 -9.70
CA GLY A 396 2.46 13.31 -10.68
C GLY A 396 2.17 14.16 -11.90
N ALA A 397 1.34 13.68 -12.80
CA ALA A 397 1.03 14.35 -14.08
C ALA A 397 0.60 15.81 -13.95
N GLU A 398 -0.05 16.17 -12.85
CA GLU A 398 -0.54 17.53 -12.59
C GLU A 398 0.60 18.54 -12.36
N ASP A 399 1.75 18.04 -11.91
CA ASP A 399 2.94 18.87 -11.63
C ASP A 399 3.86 18.99 -12.85
N ILE A 400 3.67 18.11 -13.86
CA ILE A 400 4.59 17.95 -15.00
C ILE A 400 4.15 18.85 -16.15
N PRO A 401 4.96 19.85 -16.54
CA PRO A 401 4.65 20.70 -17.67
C PRO A 401 4.59 19.89 -18.96
N LYS A 402 3.59 20.15 -19.79
CA LYS A 402 3.53 19.62 -21.16
C LYS A 402 4.49 20.42 -22.02
N ILE A 403 5.58 19.79 -22.45
CA ILE A 403 6.63 20.40 -23.26
C ILE A 403 6.65 19.69 -24.61
N GLY A 404 6.64 20.48 -25.71
CA GLY A 404 6.81 19.95 -27.05
C GLY A 404 5.53 19.79 -27.86
N LYS A 405 5.66 19.06 -28.99
CA LYS A 405 4.58 18.87 -29.99
C LYS A 405 3.78 17.57 -29.77
N GLU A 406 4.00 16.88 -28.64
CA GLU A 406 3.31 15.63 -28.34
C GLU A 406 1.80 15.82 -28.29
N LYS A 407 1.09 15.10 -29.16
CA LYS A 407 -0.36 15.21 -29.28
C LYS A 407 -1.07 14.31 -28.25
N GLY A 408 -2.12 14.83 -27.66
CA GLY A 408 -2.95 14.03 -26.72
C GLY A 408 -2.27 13.71 -25.39
N SER A 409 -2.59 12.56 -24.84
CA SER A 409 -2.00 11.98 -23.61
C SER A 409 -2.08 10.46 -23.69
N PRO A 410 -1.23 9.72 -22.94
CA PRO A 410 -1.43 8.30 -22.77
C PRO A 410 -2.73 8.05 -22.00
N GLN A 411 -3.12 6.79 -21.83
CA GLN A 411 -4.32 6.42 -21.07
C GLN A 411 -4.32 7.00 -19.66
N PHE A 412 -3.15 7.07 -19.03
CA PHE A 412 -2.96 7.61 -17.69
C PHE A 412 -1.94 8.75 -17.69
N GLY A 413 -2.37 9.94 -17.33
CA GLY A 413 -1.49 11.07 -17.02
C GLY A 413 -0.87 11.81 -18.20
N THR A 414 0.45 11.92 -18.23
CA THR A 414 1.25 12.65 -19.23
C THR A 414 2.24 11.72 -19.94
N TRP A 415 2.72 12.14 -21.10
CA TRP A 415 3.74 11.41 -21.84
C TRP A 415 5.05 11.29 -21.05
N ASP A 416 5.71 10.13 -21.15
CA ASP A 416 6.95 9.87 -20.41
C ASP A 416 8.09 10.80 -20.81
N GLY A 417 8.09 11.35 -22.05
CA GLY A 417 9.02 12.37 -22.48
C GLY A 417 8.97 13.62 -21.61
N ASN A 418 7.75 14.10 -21.28
CA ASN A 418 7.58 15.24 -20.36
C ASN A 418 8.04 14.87 -18.94
N THR A 419 7.76 13.64 -18.51
CA THR A 419 8.13 13.16 -17.18
C THR A 419 9.65 13.04 -17.02
N PHE A 420 10.37 12.48 -17.99
CA PHE A 420 11.83 12.42 -17.97
C PHE A 420 12.48 13.80 -17.99
N ASN A 421 11.94 14.74 -18.79
CA ASN A 421 12.41 16.13 -18.78
C ASN A 421 12.21 16.78 -17.41
N PHE A 422 11.07 16.58 -16.80
CA PHE A 422 10.77 17.13 -15.48
C PHE A 422 11.62 16.48 -14.39
N LEU A 423 11.82 15.14 -14.44
CA LEU A 423 12.74 14.44 -13.55
C LEU A 423 14.16 15.03 -13.64
N HIS A 424 14.70 15.18 -14.85
CA HIS A 424 16.03 15.78 -15.04
C HIS A 424 16.14 17.15 -14.36
N ASN A 425 15.13 18.03 -14.56
CA ASN A 425 15.12 19.35 -13.92
C ASN A 425 15.03 19.26 -12.39
N LYS A 426 14.30 18.28 -11.85
CA LYS A 426 14.21 18.08 -10.40
C LYS A 426 15.51 17.56 -9.80
N LEU A 427 16.18 16.61 -10.48
CA LEU A 427 17.46 16.07 -10.04
C LEU A 427 18.56 17.14 -9.99
N ASN A 428 18.58 18.08 -10.96
CA ASN A 428 19.53 19.20 -10.96
C ASN A 428 19.38 20.14 -9.77
N ASN A 429 18.21 20.15 -9.14
CA ASN A 429 17.92 21.00 -7.96
C ASN A 429 17.85 20.19 -6.65
N LEU A 430 18.07 18.87 -6.70
CA LEU A 430 17.99 18.02 -5.53
C LEU A 430 19.38 17.94 -4.86
N LYS A 431 19.39 18.07 -3.53
CA LYS A 431 20.64 17.96 -2.76
C LYS A 431 21.17 16.53 -2.82
N GLU A 432 22.45 16.37 -3.18
CA GLU A 432 23.15 15.09 -3.12
C GLU A 432 23.57 14.72 -1.66
N PRO A 433 23.66 13.43 -1.32
CA PRO A 433 23.23 12.32 -2.15
C PRO A 433 21.71 12.21 -2.21
N PHE A 434 21.18 11.69 -3.33
CA PHE A 434 19.75 11.51 -3.50
C PHE A 434 19.36 10.09 -3.91
N LEU A 435 18.15 9.71 -3.56
CA LEU A 435 17.44 8.52 -4.03
C LEU A 435 16.15 8.94 -4.70
N SER A 436 16.04 8.67 -6.00
CA SER A 436 14.81 8.98 -6.75
C SER A 436 14.18 7.74 -7.36
N PHE A 437 12.86 7.74 -7.43
CA PHE A 437 12.04 6.71 -8.09
C PHE A 437 11.13 7.36 -9.11
N LEU A 438 11.11 6.82 -10.33
CA LEU A 438 10.20 7.18 -11.41
C LEU A 438 9.40 5.95 -11.85
N PHE A 439 8.09 6.12 -11.99
CA PHE A 439 7.20 5.15 -12.62
C PHE A 439 6.59 5.74 -13.90
N THR A 440 6.80 5.08 -15.04
CA THR A 440 6.31 5.51 -16.37
C THR A 440 4.85 5.09 -16.60
N ALA A 441 4.23 5.52 -17.70
CA ALA A 441 2.85 5.18 -18.02
C ALA A 441 2.55 5.01 -19.53
N SER A 442 3.46 5.39 -20.43
CA SER A 442 3.14 5.45 -21.86
C SER A 442 2.97 4.08 -22.52
N THR A 443 3.49 3.02 -21.92
CA THR A 443 3.33 1.63 -22.37
C THR A 443 2.08 0.93 -21.85
N HIS A 444 1.22 1.64 -21.10
CA HIS A 444 -0.06 1.10 -20.62
C HIS A 444 -1.11 1.02 -21.75
N ALA A 445 -1.84 -0.10 -21.81
CA ALA A 445 -2.95 -0.27 -22.74
C ALA A 445 -4.14 0.70 -22.43
N PRO A 446 -4.87 1.20 -23.45
CA PRO A 446 -4.61 1.07 -24.88
C PRO A 446 -3.38 1.88 -25.30
N PHE A 447 -2.65 1.36 -26.27
CA PHE A 447 -1.34 1.85 -26.66
C PHE A 447 -1.46 3.08 -27.55
N PHE A 448 -1.50 4.27 -26.94
CA PHE A 448 -1.49 5.54 -27.68
C PHE A 448 -0.07 5.96 -28.04
N LEU A 449 0.09 6.68 -29.17
CA LEU A 449 1.36 7.29 -29.56
C LEU A 449 1.26 8.82 -29.56
N PRO A 450 2.30 9.54 -29.10
CA PRO A 450 2.33 10.99 -29.14
C PRO A 450 2.50 11.53 -30.58
N GLU A 451 3.25 10.81 -31.41
CA GLU A 451 3.56 11.18 -32.79
C GLU A 451 3.73 9.92 -33.64
N GLU A 452 3.44 10.01 -34.95
CA GLU A 452 3.51 8.90 -35.89
C GLU A 452 4.93 8.40 -36.13
N LYS A 453 5.94 9.23 -35.95
CA LYS A 453 7.36 8.84 -36.09
C LYS A 453 7.80 7.66 -35.21
N TYR A 454 7.05 7.41 -34.12
CA TYR A 454 7.30 6.28 -33.21
C TYR A 454 6.60 4.98 -33.66
N ALA A 455 5.83 5.01 -34.74
CA ALA A 455 5.18 3.84 -35.31
C ALA A 455 6.19 2.99 -36.13
N LYS A 456 7.03 2.26 -35.43
CA LYS A 456 8.03 1.35 -36.06
C LYS A 456 7.38 0.13 -36.69
N TYR A 457 6.25 -0.30 -36.18
CA TYR A 457 5.38 -1.37 -36.67
C TYR A 457 4.01 -0.80 -37.04
N PRO A 458 3.21 -1.49 -37.91
CA PRO A 458 1.83 -1.11 -38.16
C PRO A 458 1.08 -0.89 -36.85
N HIS A 459 0.70 0.37 -36.56
CA HIS A 459 0.21 0.74 -35.25
C HIS A 459 -1.25 0.33 -35.02
N SER A 460 -1.52 -0.26 -33.86
CA SER A 460 -2.87 -0.49 -33.31
C SER A 460 -2.86 -0.30 -31.81
N LYS A 461 -3.91 0.34 -31.28
CA LYS A 461 -4.04 0.57 -29.83
C LYS A 461 -4.24 -0.69 -29.00
N LYS A 462 -4.41 -1.85 -29.62
CA LYS A 462 -4.83 -3.08 -28.94
C LYS A 462 -3.93 -4.29 -29.23
N THR A 463 -2.94 -4.15 -30.11
CA THR A 463 -2.08 -5.27 -30.52
C THR A 463 -0.67 -5.17 -29.94
N GLU A 464 0.10 -6.26 -30.06
CA GLU A 464 1.51 -6.27 -29.68
C GLU A 464 2.32 -5.19 -30.43
N ASN A 465 2.03 -4.94 -31.71
CA ASN A 465 2.67 -3.86 -32.47
C ASN A 465 2.43 -2.49 -31.85
N GLY A 466 1.24 -2.25 -31.32
CA GLY A 466 0.96 -1.01 -30.58
C GLY A 466 1.82 -0.87 -29.33
N TYR A 467 1.94 -1.96 -28.56
CA TYR A 467 2.82 -2.00 -27.40
C TYR A 467 4.29 -1.78 -27.79
N LEU A 468 4.79 -2.49 -28.83
CA LEU A 468 6.17 -2.34 -29.33
C LEU A 468 6.49 -0.89 -29.69
N ASN A 469 5.56 -0.21 -30.36
CA ASN A 469 5.72 1.20 -30.72
C ASN A 469 5.77 2.14 -29.50
N THR A 470 4.94 1.88 -28.48
CA THR A 470 4.99 2.67 -27.25
C THR A 470 6.26 2.40 -26.44
N LEU A 471 6.76 1.17 -26.45
CA LEU A 471 8.03 0.83 -25.81
C LEU A 471 9.21 1.50 -26.54
N TYR A 472 9.19 1.53 -27.89
CA TYR A 472 10.17 2.27 -28.67
C TYR A 472 10.17 3.76 -28.35
N TYR A 473 8.98 4.37 -28.20
CA TYR A 473 8.88 5.75 -27.72
C TYR A 473 9.54 5.94 -26.36
N VAL A 474 9.25 5.08 -25.39
CA VAL A 474 9.83 5.20 -24.03
C VAL A 474 11.35 5.04 -24.05
N ASP A 475 11.87 4.10 -24.84
CA ASP A 475 13.32 3.91 -25.01
C ASP A 475 14.01 5.15 -25.58
N GLU A 476 13.39 5.82 -26.57
CA GLU A 476 13.89 7.10 -27.09
C GLU A 476 13.86 8.22 -26.02
N GLN A 477 12.86 8.24 -25.15
CA GLN A 477 12.84 9.23 -24.07
C GLN A 477 13.89 8.93 -22.99
N ILE A 478 14.18 7.66 -22.73
CA ILE A 478 15.30 7.25 -21.88
C ILE A 478 16.63 7.69 -22.52
N ASN A 479 16.81 7.54 -23.84
CA ASN A 479 17.99 8.03 -24.54
C ASN A 479 18.18 9.54 -24.34
N ASN A 480 17.11 10.32 -24.55
CA ASN A 480 17.12 11.77 -24.37
C ASN A 480 17.48 12.16 -22.93
N PHE A 481 16.90 11.48 -21.95
CA PHE A 481 17.19 11.69 -20.53
C PHE A 481 18.66 11.37 -20.22
N MET A 482 19.17 10.21 -20.63
CA MET A 482 20.54 9.82 -20.38
C MET A 482 21.55 10.76 -21.05
N ASN A 483 21.28 11.22 -22.28
CA ASN A 483 22.16 12.16 -22.99
C ASN A 483 22.19 13.56 -22.35
N LYS A 484 21.10 14.02 -21.74
CA LYS A 484 21.07 15.23 -20.90
C LYS A 484 21.82 15.01 -19.61
N SER A 485 21.52 13.91 -18.90
CA SER A 485 22.13 13.56 -17.62
C SER A 485 23.65 13.46 -17.67
N LYS A 486 24.20 12.92 -18.77
CA LYS A 486 25.66 12.83 -19.00
C LYS A 486 26.39 14.17 -18.93
N LYS A 487 25.69 15.28 -19.07
CA LYS A 487 26.27 16.63 -19.01
C LYS A 487 26.26 17.21 -17.60
N GLU A 488 25.62 16.54 -16.65
CA GLU A 488 25.41 17.01 -15.31
C GLU A 488 26.50 16.52 -14.34
N LYS A 489 26.84 17.32 -13.36
CA LYS A 489 27.89 17.02 -12.38
C LYS A 489 27.62 15.77 -11.56
N TRP A 490 26.35 15.50 -11.26
CA TRP A 490 25.91 14.35 -10.48
C TRP A 490 25.95 13.02 -11.26
N PHE A 491 26.07 13.04 -12.59
CA PHE A 491 25.97 11.84 -13.42
C PHE A 491 26.98 10.74 -13.07
N ASP A 492 28.26 11.12 -12.96
CA ASP A 492 29.36 10.17 -12.68
C ASP A 492 29.27 9.55 -11.28
N ASN A 493 28.50 10.18 -10.36
CA ASN A 493 28.23 9.71 -9.01
C ASN A 493 26.85 9.04 -8.90
N THR A 494 26.20 8.68 -10.01
CA THR A 494 24.82 8.18 -10.01
C THR A 494 24.74 6.77 -10.55
N ILE A 495 23.93 5.93 -9.87
CA ILE A 495 23.55 4.58 -10.26
C ILE A 495 22.14 4.65 -10.80
N PHE A 496 21.97 4.31 -12.07
CA PHE A 496 20.67 4.20 -12.73
C PHE A 496 20.24 2.74 -12.72
N ILE A 497 18.98 2.49 -12.30
CA ILE A 497 18.35 1.18 -12.26
C ILE A 497 17.11 1.21 -13.13
N PHE A 498 17.09 0.41 -14.19
CA PHE A 498 15.94 0.27 -15.08
C PHE A 498 15.37 -1.14 -14.96
N THR A 499 14.06 -1.25 -14.77
CA THR A 499 13.35 -2.53 -14.72
C THR A 499 11.88 -2.36 -15.09
N GLY A 500 11.16 -3.45 -15.30
CA GLY A 500 9.70 -3.44 -15.42
C GLY A 500 9.03 -3.45 -14.04
N ASP A 501 7.80 -2.97 -13.96
CA ASP A 501 6.94 -3.19 -12.79
C ASP A 501 6.34 -4.59 -12.78
N HIS A 502 5.89 -5.07 -13.93
CA HIS A 502 5.42 -6.43 -14.21
C HIS A 502 5.52 -6.74 -15.70
N GLU A 503 5.24 -7.97 -16.08
CA GLU A 503 5.19 -8.37 -17.48
C GLU A 503 3.92 -7.83 -18.15
N VAL A 504 4.03 -7.50 -19.45
CA VAL A 504 2.83 -7.23 -20.25
C VAL A 504 2.14 -8.55 -20.59
N TRP A 505 0.85 -8.63 -20.26
CA TRP A 505 0.07 -9.83 -20.52
C TRP A 505 -0.23 -9.98 -22.01
N SER A 506 0.14 -11.12 -22.59
CA SER A 506 -0.22 -11.43 -23.98
C SER A 506 -1.74 -11.45 -24.21
N SER A 507 -2.53 -11.81 -23.20
CA SER A 507 -3.99 -11.74 -23.24
C SER A 507 -4.58 -10.33 -23.42
N LYS A 508 -3.76 -9.28 -23.24
CA LYS A 508 -4.16 -7.89 -23.55
C LYS A 508 -4.04 -7.55 -25.05
N PHE A 509 -3.46 -8.42 -25.87
CA PHE A 509 -3.34 -8.19 -27.29
C PHE A 509 -4.48 -8.86 -28.06
N GLU A 510 -5.18 -8.12 -28.91
CA GLU A 510 -6.06 -8.73 -29.92
C GLU A 510 -5.16 -9.55 -30.87
N ASN A 511 -5.48 -10.83 -31.10
CA ASN A 511 -4.73 -11.80 -31.91
C ASN A 511 -3.44 -12.37 -31.27
N SER A 512 -3.26 -12.31 -29.97
CA SER A 512 -2.21 -13.11 -29.35
C SER A 512 -2.58 -14.59 -29.43
N SER A 513 -1.80 -15.39 -30.15
CA SER A 513 -1.74 -16.83 -29.88
C SER A 513 -1.24 -16.99 -28.45
N GLU A 514 -2.08 -17.47 -27.53
CA GLU A 514 -1.62 -17.84 -26.19
C GLU A 514 -0.47 -18.83 -26.33
N ILE A 515 0.75 -18.35 -26.15
CA ILE A 515 1.87 -19.24 -25.84
C ILE A 515 1.58 -19.68 -24.41
N LYS A 516 0.89 -20.79 -24.25
CA LYS A 516 0.80 -21.52 -22.98
C LYS A 516 2.22 -21.97 -22.67
N SER A 517 2.96 -21.14 -21.96
CA SER A 517 4.20 -21.56 -21.35
C SER A 517 3.83 -22.48 -20.21
N ASP A 518 4.29 -23.72 -20.22
CA ASP A 518 4.17 -24.64 -19.06
C ASP A 518 4.90 -24.10 -17.83
N ASN A 519 5.71 -23.07 -18.01
CA ASN A 519 6.45 -22.40 -16.93
C ASN A 519 5.69 -21.13 -16.48
N ILE A 520 4.90 -21.26 -15.41
CA ILE A 520 4.15 -20.14 -14.81
C ILE A 520 5.08 -18.98 -14.38
N LEU A 521 6.34 -19.25 -14.02
CA LEU A 521 7.31 -18.23 -13.62
C LEU A 521 7.70 -17.30 -14.78
N SER A 522 7.60 -17.76 -16.04
CA SER A 522 7.88 -16.93 -17.22
C SER A 522 6.98 -15.70 -17.30
N GLY A 523 5.75 -15.77 -16.76
CA GLY A 523 4.84 -14.63 -16.67
C GLY A 523 5.21 -13.57 -15.63
N TYR A 524 6.39 -13.65 -15.03
CA TYR A 524 6.95 -12.67 -14.10
C TYR A 524 8.33 -12.18 -14.55
N HIS A 525 8.81 -12.62 -15.71
CA HIS A 525 10.17 -12.34 -16.17
C HIS A 525 10.30 -10.92 -16.71
N ILE A 526 11.00 -10.08 -15.98
CA ILE A 526 11.26 -8.68 -16.31
C ILE A 526 12.77 -8.43 -16.37
N PRO A 527 13.27 -7.44 -17.12
CA PRO A 527 14.69 -7.12 -17.12
C PRO A 527 15.10 -6.34 -15.87
N LEU A 528 16.35 -6.50 -15.45
CA LEU A 528 17.01 -5.59 -14.52
C LEU A 528 18.34 -5.13 -15.11
N ILE A 529 18.47 -3.81 -15.30
CA ILE A 529 19.67 -3.15 -15.83
C ILE A 529 20.16 -2.15 -14.80
N LEU A 530 21.44 -2.25 -14.42
CA LEU A 530 22.13 -1.25 -13.60
C LEU A 530 23.20 -0.57 -14.46
N TYR A 531 23.14 0.75 -14.56
CA TYR A 531 24.09 1.53 -15.32
C TYR A 531 24.75 2.62 -14.48
N ALA A 532 26.07 2.53 -14.30
CA ALA A 532 26.88 3.50 -13.58
C ALA A 532 28.34 3.36 -14.01
N PRO A 533 28.75 3.93 -15.15
CA PRO A 533 30.02 3.58 -15.82
C PRO A 533 31.27 3.92 -15.00
N LYS A 534 31.20 4.85 -14.04
CA LYS A 534 32.30 5.18 -13.12
C LYS A 534 32.30 4.36 -11.82
N ILE A 535 31.22 3.63 -11.53
CA ILE A 535 31.00 2.94 -10.25
C ILE A 535 30.95 1.43 -10.44
N LEU A 536 30.26 0.96 -11.47
CA LEU A 536 29.98 -0.46 -11.73
C LEU A 536 30.70 -0.90 -13.02
N LYS A 537 31.36 -2.05 -12.97
CA LYS A 537 31.90 -2.69 -14.17
C LYS A 537 30.79 -3.43 -14.92
N PRO A 538 30.81 -3.47 -16.26
CA PRO A 538 29.88 -4.26 -17.05
C PRO A 538 29.89 -5.74 -16.62
N LYS A 539 28.70 -6.34 -16.50
CA LYS A 539 28.52 -7.72 -16.07
C LYS A 539 27.18 -8.26 -16.56
N ILE A 540 27.17 -9.49 -17.02
CA ILE A 540 25.94 -10.28 -17.18
C ILE A 540 25.86 -11.26 -16.01
N SER A 541 24.73 -11.34 -15.33
CA SER A 541 24.51 -12.19 -14.17
C SER A 541 23.23 -13.01 -14.34
N ASP A 542 23.34 -14.31 -14.15
CA ASP A 542 22.23 -15.27 -14.24
C ASP A 542 21.65 -15.67 -12.86
N ILE A 543 22.02 -14.96 -11.80
CA ILE A 543 21.48 -15.25 -10.48
C ILE A 543 19.97 -15.06 -10.43
N VAL A 544 19.24 -15.99 -9.82
CA VAL A 544 17.83 -15.83 -9.56
C VAL A 544 17.64 -14.71 -8.55
N SER A 545 16.85 -13.71 -8.92
CA SER A 545 16.55 -12.53 -8.11
C SER A 545 15.18 -11.96 -8.46
N SER A 546 14.68 -11.05 -7.64
CA SER A 546 13.36 -10.45 -7.83
C SER A 546 13.31 -9.01 -7.33
N GLN A 547 12.22 -8.32 -7.59
CA GLN A 547 12.00 -6.96 -7.09
C GLN A 547 12.15 -6.84 -5.57
N ASN A 548 11.92 -7.94 -4.80
CA ASN A 548 12.16 -7.98 -3.36
C ASN A 548 13.60 -7.64 -3.01
N ASP A 549 14.55 -8.05 -3.86
CA ASP A 549 15.97 -7.90 -3.63
C ASP A 549 16.47 -6.45 -3.82
N LEU A 550 15.68 -5.59 -4.47
CA LEU A 550 16.10 -4.20 -4.77
C LEU A 550 16.37 -3.39 -3.50
N LEU A 551 15.46 -3.45 -2.49
CA LEU A 551 15.65 -2.72 -1.24
C LEU A 551 16.96 -3.11 -0.55
N VAL A 552 17.21 -4.43 -0.40
CA VAL A 552 18.41 -4.96 0.26
C VAL A 552 19.66 -4.64 -0.57
N SER A 553 19.56 -4.69 -1.89
CA SER A 553 20.66 -4.36 -2.80
C SER A 553 21.04 -2.89 -2.75
N ILE A 554 20.07 -1.99 -2.62
CA ILE A 554 20.34 -0.55 -2.44
C ILE A 554 21.03 -0.29 -1.10
N ILE A 555 20.59 -0.94 -0.02
CA ILE A 555 21.24 -0.84 1.30
C ILE A 555 22.70 -1.32 1.24
N ASP A 556 22.96 -2.46 0.60
CA ASP A 556 24.31 -3.01 0.41
C ASP A 556 25.19 -2.09 -0.45
N LEU A 557 24.67 -1.67 -1.60
CA LEU A 557 25.38 -0.86 -2.59
C LEU A 557 25.81 0.50 -2.01
N LEU A 558 24.93 1.11 -1.21
CA LEU A 558 25.16 2.43 -0.59
C LEU A 558 25.83 2.33 0.79
N GLY A 559 25.97 1.12 1.32
CA GLY A 559 26.57 0.90 2.63
C GLY A 559 25.79 1.50 3.79
N PHE A 560 24.46 1.38 3.78
CA PHE A 560 23.59 1.93 4.82
C PHE A 560 23.69 1.15 6.14
N LYS A 561 23.69 1.89 7.26
CA LYS A 561 23.77 1.31 8.63
C LYS A 561 22.38 1.00 9.19
N THR A 562 21.35 1.60 8.63
CA THR A 562 19.99 1.52 9.15
C THR A 562 19.51 0.07 9.15
N GLU A 563 18.94 -0.35 10.28
CA GLU A 563 18.31 -1.66 10.46
C GLU A 563 17.05 -1.78 9.62
N PHE A 564 16.77 -2.97 9.09
CA PHE A 564 15.61 -3.25 8.25
C PHE A 564 15.16 -4.72 8.35
N SER A 565 13.91 -4.98 7.96
CA SER A 565 13.39 -6.33 7.76
C SER A 565 12.89 -6.50 6.33
N ALA A 566 13.33 -7.57 5.68
CA ALA A 566 12.90 -7.98 4.34
C ALA A 566 13.15 -9.48 4.17
N ILE A 567 12.32 -10.17 3.38
CA ILE A 567 12.59 -11.55 2.94
C ILE A 567 13.20 -11.48 1.54
N ALA A 568 14.45 -11.08 1.49
CA ALA A 568 15.19 -10.81 0.27
C ALA A 568 16.69 -10.80 0.52
N ASN A 569 17.51 -10.91 -0.52
CA ASN A 569 18.95 -10.86 -0.45
C ASN A 569 19.51 -9.80 -1.40
N SER A 570 20.69 -9.24 -1.08
CA SER A 570 21.37 -8.35 -2.02
C SER A 570 21.85 -9.11 -3.26
N ILE A 571 21.59 -8.55 -4.44
CA ILE A 571 22.13 -9.06 -5.71
C ILE A 571 23.67 -8.97 -5.78
N PHE A 572 24.26 -8.15 -4.93
CA PHE A 572 25.73 -7.97 -4.82
C PHE A 572 26.37 -8.87 -3.77
N ASP A 573 25.59 -9.68 -3.06
CA ASP A 573 26.10 -10.58 -2.03
C ASP A 573 26.39 -11.96 -2.62
N THR A 574 27.65 -12.26 -2.89
CA THR A 574 28.10 -13.53 -3.46
C THR A 574 28.10 -14.67 -2.46
N SER A 575 27.98 -14.39 -1.16
CA SER A 575 27.93 -15.44 -0.11
C SER A 575 26.58 -16.17 -0.06
N VAL A 576 25.52 -15.59 -0.64
CA VAL A 576 24.16 -16.16 -0.64
C VAL A 576 24.09 -17.38 -1.56
N GLN A 577 23.89 -18.57 -0.98
CA GLN A 577 23.83 -19.83 -1.69
C GLN A 577 22.44 -20.17 -2.24
N ASN A 578 21.37 -19.81 -1.49
CA ASN A 578 20.00 -20.17 -1.81
C ASN A 578 19.24 -18.92 -2.30
N ARG A 579 19.40 -18.58 -3.56
CA ARG A 579 18.69 -17.46 -4.19
C ARG A 579 17.30 -17.87 -4.63
N PHE A 580 16.35 -16.96 -4.54
CA PHE A 580 14.95 -17.22 -4.85
C PHE A 580 14.25 -15.96 -5.36
N ALA A 581 13.18 -16.16 -6.11
CA ALA A 581 12.21 -15.15 -6.47
C ALA A 581 10.86 -15.50 -5.84
N HIS A 582 10.33 -14.65 -4.97
CA HIS A 582 9.00 -14.82 -4.37
C HIS A 582 7.98 -13.98 -5.13
N VAL A 583 6.97 -14.64 -5.70
CA VAL A 583 5.98 -14.03 -6.59
C VAL A 583 4.56 -14.30 -6.12
N LYS A 584 3.60 -13.48 -6.59
CA LYS A 584 2.19 -13.58 -6.24
C LYS A 584 1.28 -13.21 -7.42
N ASN A 585 0.16 -13.92 -7.55
CA ASN A 585 -0.96 -13.51 -8.40
C ASN A 585 -2.30 -13.85 -7.74
N GLY A 586 -3.04 -12.84 -7.30
CA GLY A 586 -4.29 -13.06 -6.56
C GLY A 586 -4.06 -13.89 -5.30
N ASN A 587 -4.65 -15.08 -5.25
CA ASN A 587 -4.51 -16.04 -4.15
C ASN A 587 -3.47 -17.15 -4.44
N ILE A 588 -2.58 -16.96 -5.39
CA ILE A 588 -1.51 -17.89 -5.71
C ILE A 588 -0.19 -17.24 -5.29
N ILE A 589 0.62 -17.98 -4.56
CA ILE A 589 2.01 -17.62 -4.25
C ILE A 589 2.96 -18.56 -4.98
N GLY A 590 4.14 -18.08 -5.33
CA GLY A 590 5.14 -18.86 -6.03
C GLY A 590 6.55 -18.58 -5.55
N LEU A 591 7.41 -19.57 -5.69
CA LEU A 591 8.85 -19.48 -5.43
C LEU A 591 9.60 -20.03 -6.63
N GLY A 592 10.42 -19.21 -7.25
CA GLY A 592 11.38 -19.61 -8.26
C GLY A 592 12.77 -19.72 -7.69
N THR A 593 13.50 -20.79 -8.02
CA THR A 593 14.91 -21.03 -7.68
C THR A 593 15.64 -21.51 -8.92
N LYS A 594 16.95 -21.69 -8.84
CA LYS A 594 17.73 -22.33 -9.91
C LYS A 594 17.31 -23.78 -10.24
N ASN A 595 16.63 -24.46 -9.31
CA ASN A 595 16.17 -25.83 -9.47
C ASN A 595 14.80 -25.93 -10.14
N GLY A 596 14.04 -24.85 -10.19
CA GLY A 596 12.69 -24.79 -10.75
C GLY A 596 11.78 -23.86 -9.97
N ALA A 597 10.47 -23.92 -10.24
CA ALA A 597 9.48 -23.07 -9.60
C ALA A 597 8.31 -23.88 -9.02
N VAL A 598 7.83 -23.47 -7.86
CA VAL A 598 6.66 -24.04 -7.21
C VAL A 598 5.60 -22.96 -7.02
N PHE A 599 4.33 -23.32 -7.21
CA PHE A 599 3.18 -22.45 -7.02
C PHE A 599 2.15 -23.12 -6.12
N TYR A 600 1.57 -22.34 -5.22
CA TYR A 600 0.61 -22.82 -4.22
C TYR A 600 -0.62 -21.92 -4.14
N ASN A 601 -1.81 -22.50 -4.23
CA ASN A 601 -3.08 -21.80 -4.22
C ASN A 601 -3.85 -21.94 -2.89
N TYR A 602 -3.18 -22.31 -1.80
CA TYR A 602 -3.72 -22.60 -0.46
C TYR A 602 -4.61 -23.85 -0.36
N LYS A 603 -4.67 -24.63 -1.43
CA LYS A 603 -5.30 -25.96 -1.44
C LYS A 603 -4.30 -27.01 -1.90
N ASN A 604 -3.67 -26.75 -3.05
CA ASN A 604 -2.73 -27.68 -3.69
C ASN A 604 -1.52 -26.92 -4.26
N PHE A 605 -0.39 -27.61 -4.31
CA PHE A 605 0.70 -27.19 -5.18
C PHE A 605 0.30 -27.45 -6.64
N MET A 606 0.53 -26.46 -7.50
CA MET A 606 0.11 -26.52 -8.89
C MET A 606 1.10 -27.33 -9.75
N ASN A 607 2.37 -27.42 -9.34
CA ASN A 607 3.39 -28.24 -9.97
C ASN A 607 3.64 -29.46 -9.09
N ASN A 608 3.42 -30.66 -9.61
CA ASN A 608 3.57 -31.92 -8.87
C ASN A 608 5.01 -32.49 -8.88
N ASP A 609 6.00 -31.67 -9.14
CA ASP A 609 7.40 -32.07 -9.14
C ASP A 609 7.84 -32.50 -7.74
N ILE A 610 8.13 -33.79 -7.59
CA ILE A 610 8.49 -34.40 -6.30
C ILE A 610 9.84 -33.89 -5.81
N ASP A 611 10.73 -33.52 -6.73
CA ASP A 611 12.10 -33.09 -6.43
C ASP A 611 12.19 -31.67 -5.83
N LEU A 612 11.10 -30.91 -5.82
CA LEU A 612 11.04 -29.55 -5.28
C LEU A 612 10.48 -29.48 -3.83
N LYS A 613 10.67 -30.52 -3.02
CA LYS A 613 10.21 -30.54 -1.61
C LYS A 613 10.75 -29.39 -0.78
N LYS A 614 12.03 -29.04 -0.97
CA LYS A 614 12.68 -27.94 -0.26
C LYS A 614 12.06 -26.59 -0.63
N GLU A 615 11.82 -26.37 -1.90
CA GLU A 615 11.19 -25.14 -2.42
C GLU A 615 9.76 -24.99 -1.91
N LYS A 616 9.00 -26.09 -1.83
CA LYS A 616 7.65 -26.11 -1.22
C LYS A 616 7.69 -25.73 0.25
N GLU A 617 8.61 -26.30 1.03
CA GLU A 617 8.76 -25.96 2.46
C GLU A 617 9.20 -24.49 2.65
N VAL A 618 10.10 -23.99 1.82
CA VAL A 618 10.56 -22.59 1.83
C VAL A 618 9.39 -21.64 1.52
N LEU A 619 8.61 -21.91 0.48
CA LEU A 619 7.44 -21.09 0.11
C LEU A 619 6.43 -21.00 1.25
N LEU A 620 6.07 -22.14 1.85
CA LEU A 620 5.15 -22.18 2.99
C LEU A 620 5.73 -21.49 4.23
N SER A 621 7.06 -21.58 4.44
CA SER A 621 7.75 -20.87 5.54
C SER A 621 7.74 -19.35 5.31
N ILE A 622 7.91 -18.87 4.07
CA ILE A 622 7.81 -17.45 3.74
C ILE A 622 6.40 -16.93 4.07
N ASP A 623 5.35 -17.59 3.55
CA ASP A 623 3.96 -17.17 3.78
C ASP A 623 3.60 -17.18 5.27
N LYS A 624 4.00 -18.23 6.00
CA LYS A 624 3.71 -18.36 7.43
C LYS A 624 4.45 -17.33 8.27
N ALA A 625 5.77 -17.22 8.12
CA ALA A 625 6.59 -16.27 8.88
C ALA A 625 6.18 -14.82 8.59
N GLN A 626 6.04 -14.45 7.33
CA GLN A 626 5.63 -13.10 6.93
C GLN A 626 4.26 -12.74 7.53
N THR A 627 3.28 -13.64 7.41
CA THR A 627 1.93 -13.42 7.94
C THR A 627 1.93 -13.30 9.47
N HIS A 628 2.64 -14.19 10.16
CA HIS A 628 2.76 -14.18 11.62
C HIS A 628 3.40 -12.87 12.12
N LEU A 629 4.54 -12.49 11.56
CA LEU A 629 5.29 -11.32 11.99
C LEU A 629 4.54 -10.01 11.72
N LEU A 630 3.86 -9.90 10.59
CA LEU A 630 3.04 -8.74 10.29
C LEU A 630 1.85 -8.64 11.25
N LYS A 631 1.08 -9.73 11.43
CA LYS A 631 -0.10 -9.73 12.31
C LYS A 631 0.23 -9.35 13.76
N ASN A 632 1.39 -9.75 14.24
CA ASN A 632 1.84 -9.49 15.62
C ASN A 632 2.71 -8.22 15.74
N ASN A 633 2.83 -7.42 14.69
CA ASN A 633 3.68 -6.23 14.63
C ASN A 633 5.15 -6.52 15.03
N MET A 634 5.65 -7.67 14.57
CA MET A 634 7.01 -8.17 14.82
C MET A 634 7.92 -8.05 13.57
N TRP A 635 7.47 -7.28 12.55
CA TRP A 635 8.24 -7.16 11.31
C TRP A 635 9.39 -6.17 11.43
N SER A 636 9.09 -4.95 11.87
CA SER A 636 10.08 -3.86 11.97
C SER A 636 9.71 -2.89 13.12
N LYS A 637 10.73 -2.13 13.58
CA LYS A 637 10.56 -1.04 14.56
C LYS A 637 9.75 0.11 14.02
#